data_d737e84995de6043685096ba3be5a52a
#
_entry.id   d737e84995de6043685096ba3be5a52a
#
_cell.length_a   1.000
_cell.length_b   1.000
_cell.length_c   1.000
_cell.angle_alpha   90.00
_cell.angle_beta   90.00
_cell.angle_gamma   90.00
#
_symmetry.space_group_name_H-M   'P 1'
#
loop_
_entity.id
_entity.type
_entity.pdbx_description
1 polymer ?
#
loop_
_entity_poly.entity_id
_entity_poly.type
_entity_poly.pdbx_seq_one_letter_code
_entity_poly.pdbx_strand_id
1 'polypeptide(L)'
;MVEKFLAEEADDRVEDAQLSLFPDEELSTLDREDIGVLLKDLEGDDEAITYLKKYIKNRPKQKFFTQVANDASIDKSTLAGVDAAQELFNILVNNDDVDAFQKYIMGNHFSLSGLKKAGKSNLIDDLAKSGVSPNSLRDLINFGGTEGGRGVGKAEIALALLLKDVKMMTGDKGDLSWNGDYLEVKGTSGRLGKRDQTISRNTPLLKKVDEFEDISNKVRPDLFIPDLIERGEDRAEILKLSKDLANEMYPKANNIDRVLTNDVLDSSMAVRKAFQKIYVNNYVNAEGVKDFIFVDTTSSFGDYLVKSGEEMETYIDEKPQTFSGPVSTKSVSPSTFTNGIK
;
A
#
# COMPACT_ATOMS: atom_id res chain seq x y z
N MET A 1 15.43 23.24 31.64
CA MET A 1 15.31 22.68 30.27
C MET A 1 13.87 22.70 29.83
N VAL A 2 12.96 22.16 30.63
CA VAL A 2 11.51 22.16 30.35
C VAL A 2 10.93 23.57 30.25
N GLU A 3 11.29 24.50 31.17
CA GLU A 3 10.88 25.91 31.12
C GLU A 3 11.30 26.63 29.82
N LYS A 4 12.42 26.27 29.24
CA LYS A 4 12.91 26.87 28.00
C LYS A 4 12.14 26.39 26.78
N PHE A 5 11.69 25.13 26.81
CA PHE A 5 10.85 24.54 25.74
C PHE A 5 9.44 25.12 25.73
N LEU A 6 8.83 25.29 26.91
CA LEU A 6 7.48 25.80 27.05
C LEU A 6 7.36 27.31 26.76
N ALA A 7 8.46 28.07 26.89
CA ALA A 7 8.46 29.50 26.67
C ALA A 7 8.67 29.93 25.20
N GLU A 8 9.21 29.06 24.35
CA GLU A 8 9.55 29.38 22.96
C GLU A 8 8.42 29.02 21.95
N GLU A 9 7.36 28.26 22.32
CA GLU A 9 6.37 27.73 21.39
C GLU A 9 4.89 28.00 21.75
N ALA A 10 4.60 29.11 22.39
CA ALA A 10 3.21 29.54 22.67
C ALA A 10 2.46 30.05 21.43
N ASP A 11 2.87 29.69 20.21
CA ASP A 11 2.28 30.21 18.98
C ASP A 11 1.75 29.08 18.06
N ASP A 12 0.43 29.05 17.90
CA ASP A 12 -0.44 28.51 16.83
C ASP A 12 -0.14 27.14 16.16
N ARG A 13 0.78 26.29 16.65
CA ARG A 13 1.10 24.97 16.09
C ARG A 13 1.06 23.85 17.11
N VAL A 14 0.04 23.88 17.94
CA VAL A 14 -0.04 23.03 19.12
C VAL A 14 -0.25 21.53 18.77
N GLU A 15 -0.94 21.22 17.69
CA GLU A 15 -1.28 19.82 17.35
C GLU A 15 -0.09 18.96 16.91
N ASP A 16 0.80 19.47 16.06
CA ASP A 16 1.96 18.72 15.57
C ASP A 16 3.17 18.79 16.50
N ALA A 17 3.29 19.89 17.24
CA ALA A 17 4.39 20.15 18.17
C ALA A 17 4.27 19.37 19.48
N GLN A 18 3.05 19.01 19.90
CA GLN A 18 2.78 18.34 21.18
C GLN A 18 3.45 16.96 21.30
N LEU A 19 3.66 16.28 20.18
CA LEU A 19 4.20 14.91 20.16
C LEU A 19 5.72 14.88 20.23
N SER A 20 6.38 15.94 19.76
CA SER A 20 7.84 16.08 19.80
C SER A 20 8.36 16.74 21.08
N LEU A 21 7.48 17.37 21.85
CA LEU A 21 7.86 18.12 23.05
C LEU A 21 8.33 17.27 24.22
N PHE A 22 7.89 16.01 24.28
CA PHE A 22 8.23 15.11 25.38
C PHE A 22 8.78 13.78 24.88
N PRO A 23 10.09 13.64 24.65
CA PRO A 23 10.69 12.35 24.41
C PRO A 23 10.34 11.37 25.55
N ASP A 24 10.03 10.15 25.21
CA ASP A 24 9.61 9.11 26.16
C ASP A 24 10.57 8.95 27.35
N GLU A 25 11.85 9.17 27.12
CA GLU A 25 12.89 9.12 28.14
C GLU A 25 12.73 10.22 29.19
N GLU A 26 12.33 11.43 28.79
CA GLU A 26 12.10 12.54 29.72
C GLU A 26 10.83 12.36 30.53
N LEU A 27 9.72 11.95 29.88
CA LEU A 27 8.48 11.64 30.60
C LEU A 27 8.62 10.42 31.53
N SER A 28 9.56 9.47 31.22
CA SER A 28 9.82 8.32 32.09
C SER A 28 10.43 8.70 33.42
N THR A 29 11.13 9.81 33.47
CA THR A 29 11.83 10.29 34.67
C THR A 29 11.02 11.30 35.47
N LEU A 30 9.92 11.87 34.89
CA LEU A 30 9.08 12.82 35.57
C LEU A 30 8.32 12.16 36.74
N ASP A 31 8.49 12.72 37.93
CA ASP A 31 7.71 12.36 39.10
C ASP A 31 6.37 13.13 39.15
N ARG A 32 5.59 12.93 40.22
CA ARG A 32 4.29 13.60 40.38
C ARG A 32 4.41 15.14 40.51
N GLU A 33 5.54 15.59 41.02
CA GLU A 33 5.80 17.02 41.24
C GLU A 33 6.08 17.70 39.88
N ASP A 34 6.90 17.07 39.05
CA ASP A 34 7.19 17.51 37.67
C ASP A 34 5.92 17.58 36.81
N ILE A 35 5.06 16.56 36.89
CA ILE A 35 3.77 16.54 36.19
C ILE A 35 2.87 17.68 36.68
N GLY A 36 2.89 17.97 37.98
CA GLY A 36 2.14 19.06 38.57
C GLY A 36 2.59 20.43 38.07
N VAL A 37 3.88 20.62 37.89
CA VAL A 37 4.46 21.83 37.30
C VAL A 37 4.04 21.98 35.84
N LEU A 38 4.16 20.93 35.02
CA LEU A 38 3.74 20.93 33.62
C LEU A 38 2.25 21.29 33.46
N LEU A 39 1.38 20.69 34.24
CA LEU A 39 -0.07 20.99 34.19
C LEU A 39 -0.37 22.44 34.57
N LYS A 40 0.44 23.06 35.43
CA LYS A 40 0.31 24.45 35.81
C LYS A 40 0.83 25.38 34.70
N ASP A 41 1.92 25.03 34.05
CA ASP A 41 2.48 25.81 32.96
C ASP A 41 1.59 25.80 31.69
N LEU A 42 0.76 24.76 31.55
CA LEU A 42 -0.29 24.66 30.51
C LEU A 42 -1.63 25.27 30.95
N GLU A 43 -1.67 26.02 32.08
CA GLU A 43 -2.92 26.64 32.58
C GLU A 43 -3.47 27.63 31.55
N GLY A 44 -4.68 27.33 31.04
CA GLY A 44 -5.34 28.10 29.99
C GLY A 44 -5.37 27.41 28.63
N ASP A 45 -4.61 26.33 28.46
CA ASP A 45 -4.70 25.44 27.30
C ASP A 45 -5.40 24.13 27.69
N ASP A 46 -6.72 24.16 27.63
CA ASP A 46 -7.57 23.00 28.04
C ASP A 46 -7.34 21.78 27.13
N GLU A 47 -6.94 21.98 25.89
CA GLU A 47 -6.70 20.91 24.91
C GLU A 47 -5.38 20.19 25.21
N ALA A 48 -4.30 20.94 25.40
CA ALA A 48 -2.99 20.40 25.79
C ALA A 48 -3.06 19.69 27.16
N ILE A 49 -3.76 20.27 28.13
CA ILE A 49 -4.00 19.65 29.44
C ILE A 49 -4.76 18.33 29.30
N THR A 50 -5.79 18.29 28.46
CA THR A 50 -6.60 17.10 28.22
C THR A 50 -5.76 16.01 27.57
N TYR A 51 -4.97 16.36 26.54
CA TYR A 51 -4.04 15.45 25.88
C TYR A 51 -3.01 14.88 26.87
N LEU A 52 -2.34 15.74 27.61
CA LEU A 52 -1.32 15.32 28.59
C LEU A 52 -1.89 14.35 29.65
N LYS A 53 -3.10 14.63 30.14
CA LYS A 53 -3.79 13.72 31.08
C LYS A 53 -4.08 12.36 30.45
N LYS A 54 -4.53 12.33 29.20
CA LYS A 54 -4.77 11.08 28.46
C LYS A 54 -3.46 10.32 28.25
N TYR A 55 -2.40 11.00 27.84
CA TYR A 55 -1.08 10.40 27.61
C TYR A 55 -0.53 9.78 28.91
N ILE A 56 -0.48 10.54 30.01
CA ILE A 56 -0.01 10.04 31.31
C ILE A 56 -0.82 8.82 31.78
N LYS A 57 -2.15 8.84 31.62
CA LYS A 57 -3.03 7.72 31.96
C LYS A 57 -2.68 6.45 31.18
N ASN A 58 -2.34 6.58 29.90
CA ASN A 58 -2.12 5.46 29.01
C ASN A 58 -0.66 5.01 28.93
N ARG A 59 0.27 5.80 29.43
CA ARG A 59 1.71 5.52 29.40
C ARG A 59 2.12 4.14 29.88
N PRO A 60 1.55 3.55 30.96
CA PRO A 60 1.89 2.18 31.35
C PRO A 60 1.63 1.13 30.26
N LYS A 61 0.76 1.44 29.29
CA LYS A 61 0.40 0.58 28.17
C LYS A 61 1.28 0.79 26.94
N GLN A 62 2.04 1.87 26.87
CA GLN A 62 2.93 2.20 25.77
C GLN A 62 3.94 1.08 25.54
N LYS A 63 4.53 0.52 26.58
CA LYS A 63 5.45 -0.61 26.46
C LYS A 63 4.83 -1.82 25.77
N PHE A 64 3.57 -2.14 26.10
CA PHE A 64 2.82 -3.19 25.43
C PHE A 64 2.62 -2.86 23.95
N PHE A 65 2.21 -1.63 23.64
CA PHE A 65 2.01 -1.17 22.26
C PHE A 65 3.32 -1.23 21.45
N THR A 66 4.42 -0.71 22.01
CA THR A 66 5.74 -0.77 21.38
C THR A 66 6.16 -2.21 21.05
N GLN A 67 5.86 -3.17 21.95
CA GLN A 67 6.12 -4.57 21.67
C GLN A 67 5.28 -5.08 20.50
N VAL A 68 4.00 -4.74 20.43
CA VAL A 68 3.11 -5.12 19.32
C VAL A 68 3.62 -4.52 17.99
N ALA A 69 4.03 -3.26 17.99
CA ALA A 69 4.60 -2.60 16.82
C ALA A 69 5.90 -3.29 16.35
N ASN A 70 6.79 -3.62 17.28
CA ASN A 70 8.02 -4.35 16.99
C ASN A 70 7.74 -5.75 16.43
N ASP A 71 6.76 -6.48 16.98
CA ASP A 71 6.36 -7.80 16.51
C ASP A 71 5.80 -7.74 15.07
N ALA A 72 5.15 -6.62 14.73
CA ALA A 72 4.69 -6.28 13.38
C ALA A 72 5.81 -5.72 12.48
N SER A 73 7.05 -5.64 12.97
CA SER A 73 8.21 -5.04 12.28
C SER A 73 8.03 -3.55 11.92
N ILE A 74 7.25 -2.83 12.74
CA ILE A 74 7.07 -1.38 12.66
C ILE A 74 8.05 -0.75 13.65
N ASP A 75 9.18 -0.33 13.18
CA ASP A 75 10.25 0.27 13.99
C ASP A 75 10.61 1.69 13.48
N LYS A 76 11.61 2.29 14.12
CA LYS A 76 12.09 3.64 13.76
C LYS A 76 12.59 3.77 12.31
N SER A 77 12.88 2.66 11.63
CA SER A 77 13.33 2.63 10.24
C SER A 77 12.17 2.58 9.24
N THR A 78 10.97 2.25 9.69
CA THR A 78 9.78 2.09 8.84
C THR A 78 9.40 3.41 8.15
N LEU A 79 9.52 4.53 8.86
CA LEU A 79 9.34 5.87 8.32
C LEU A 79 10.58 6.71 8.62
N ALA A 80 11.22 7.26 7.58
CA ALA A 80 12.43 8.07 7.76
C ALA A 80 12.16 9.28 8.65
N GLY A 81 12.88 9.34 9.79
CA GLY A 81 12.83 10.48 10.72
C GLY A 81 11.63 10.52 11.68
N VAL A 82 10.73 9.52 11.62
CA VAL A 82 9.55 9.47 12.50
C VAL A 82 9.58 8.18 13.31
N ASP A 83 9.29 8.26 14.61
CA ASP A 83 9.02 7.08 15.43
C ASP A 83 7.59 6.59 15.16
N ALA A 84 7.44 5.72 14.15
CA ALA A 84 6.15 5.22 13.72
C ALA A 84 5.35 4.57 14.87
N ALA A 85 6.02 3.86 15.77
CA ALA A 85 5.35 3.24 16.90
C ALA A 85 4.78 4.27 17.87
N GLN A 86 5.52 5.35 18.12
CA GLN A 86 5.04 6.45 18.96
C GLN A 86 3.83 7.16 18.34
N GLU A 87 3.91 7.51 17.05
CA GLU A 87 2.82 8.18 16.34
C GLU A 87 1.53 7.32 16.32
N LEU A 88 1.66 6.03 16.05
CA LEU A 88 0.52 5.12 16.09
C LEU A 88 -0.09 4.98 17.50
N PHE A 89 0.77 4.99 18.53
CA PHE A 89 0.29 5.02 19.93
C PHE A 89 -0.48 6.32 20.21
N ASN A 90 0.03 7.45 19.74
CA ASN A 90 -0.63 8.74 19.92
C ASN A 90 -2.01 8.81 19.24
N ILE A 91 -2.17 8.20 18.06
CA ILE A 91 -3.49 8.07 17.43
C ILE A 91 -4.48 7.38 18.38
N LEU A 92 -4.07 6.28 19.02
CA LEU A 92 -4.93 5.57 19.96
C LEU A 92 -5.20 6.37 21.24
N VAL A 93 -4.22 7.12 21.73
CA VAL A 93 -4.38 8.01 22.91
C VAL A 93 -5.38 9.13 22.60
N ASN A 94 -5.25 9.78 21.45
CA ASN A 94 -6.12 10.89 21.03
C ASN A 94 -7.58 10.45 20.91
N ASN A 95 -7.81 9.24 20.43
CA ASN A 95 -9.16 8.68 20.25
C ASN A 95 -9.68 7.89 21.47
N ASP A 96 -8.97 7.88 22.60
CA ASP A 96 -9.29 7.11 23.80
C ASP A 96 -9.40 5.58 23.58
N ASP A 97 -8.68 5.04 22.60
CA ASP A 97 -8.82 3.65 22.15
C ASP A 97 -7.71 2.68 22.62
N VAL A 98 -6.78 3.14 23.45
CA VAL A 98 -5.65 2.30 23.91
C VAL A 98 -6.14 1.02 24.58
N ASP A 99 -7.17 1.10 25.44
CA ASP A 99 -7.74 -0.07 26.12
C ASP A 99 -8.48 -1.01 25.17
N ALA A 100 -9.22 -0.46 24.23
CA ALA A 100 -9.92 -1.22 23.20
C ALA A 100 -8.94 -1.96 22.30
N PHE A 101 -7.88 -1.27 21.87
CA PHE A 101 -6.79 -1.86 21.07
C PHE A 101 -6.09 -2.98 21.84
N GLN A 102 -5.73 -2.77 23.11
CA GLN A 102 -5.08 -3.81 23.92
C GLN A 102 -5.96 -5.06 24.04
N LYS A 103 -7.26 -4.89 24.31
CA LYS A 103 -8.23 -6.00 24.36
C LYS A 103 -8.33 -6.72 23.01
N TYR A 104 -8.33 -5.97 21.92
CA TYR A 104 -8.37 -6.52 20.57
C TYR A 104 -7.17 -7.41 20.30
N ILE A 105 -5.95 -6.93 20.53
CA ILE A 105 -4.72 -7.70 20.30
C ILE A 105 -4.68 -8.95 21.20
N MET A 106 -5.08 -8.84 22.46
CA MET A 106 -5.03 -9.96 23.42
C MET A 106 -6.16 -10.99 23.24
N GLY A 107 -7.27 -10.58 22.64
CA GLY A 107 -8.48 -11.42 22.54
C GLY A 107 -8.76 -11.92 21.12
N ASN A 108 -9.35 -11.08 20.32
CA ASN A 108 -9.88 -11.44 19.00
C ASN A 108 -9.10 -10.77 17.87
N HIS A 109 -7.79 -10.92 17.87
CA HIS A 109 -6.93 -10.38 16.83
C HIS A 109 -7.36 -10.94 15.46
N PHE A 110 -7.78 -10.06 14.56
CA PHE A 110 -8.36 -10.44 13.28
C PHE A 110 -7.28 -11.05 12.36
N SER A 111 -7.60 -12.10 11.65
CA SER A 111 -6.65 -12.78 10.77
C SER A 111 -6.82 -12.38 9.31
N LEU A 112 -5.74 -12.43 8.55
CA LEU A 112 -5.79 -12.24 7.09
C LEU A 112 -6.77 -13.21 6.41
N SER A 113 -6.89 -14.44 6.92
CA SER A 113 -7.87 -15.40 6.40
C SER A 113 -9.32 -14.92 6.55
N GLY A 114 -9.62 -14.08 7.54
CA GLY A 114 -10.90 -13.43 7.69
C GLY A 114 -11.17 -12.42 6.57
N LEU A 115 -10.19 -11.58 6.23
CA LEU A 115 -10.28 -10.65 5.10
C LEU A 115 -10.50 -11.39 3.77
N LYS A 116 -9.74 -12.46 3.53
CA LYS A 116 -9.89 -13.29 2.32
C LYS A 116 -11.28 -13.87 2.17
N LYS A 117 -11.88 -14.38 3.26
CA LYS A 117 -13.23 -14.94 3.24
C LYS A 117 -14.30 -13.89 2.94
N ALA A 118 -14.14 -12.68 3.40
CA ALA A 118 -15.05 -11.58 3.11
C ALA A 118 -15.00 -11.16 1.63
N GLY A 119 -13.83 -11.31 0.97
CA GLY A 119 -13.62 -11.03 -0.44
C GLY A 119 -13.63 -9.55 -0.75
N LYS A 120 -14.78 -8.88 -0.63
CA LYS A 120 -14.95 -7.42 -0.72
C LYS A 120 -15.80 -6.96 0.46
N SER A 121 -15.30 -6.02 1.26
CA SER A 121 -15.96 -5.45 2.42
C SER A 121 -15.34 -4.10 2.77
N ASN A 122 -15.73 -3.51 3.90
CA ASN A 122 -15.09 -2.31 4.43
C ASN A 122 -14.21 -2.69 5.63
N LEU A 123 -12.93 -2.31 5.56
CA LEU A 123 -11.92 -2.66 6.57
C LEU A 123 -12.25 -2.02 7.93
N ILE A 124 -12.77 -0.80 7.93
CA ILE A 124 -13.18 -0.11 9.17
C ILE A 124 -14.34 -0.86 9.82
N ASP A 125 -15.37 -1.21 9.05
CA ASP A 125 -16.54 -1.92 9.56
C ASP A 125 -16.19 -3.30 10.11
N ASP A 126 -15.29 -4.01 9.45
CA ASP A 126 -14.86 -5.33 9.89
C ASP A 126 -14.00 -5.26 11.15
N LEU A 127 -13.07 -4.31 11.22
CA LEU A 127 -12.20 -4.12 12.38
C LEU A 127 -12.89 -3.44 13.55
N ALA A 128 -13.87 -2.57 13.33
CA ALA A 128 -14.65 -1.92 14.41
C ALA A 128 -15.43 -2.93 15.27
N LYS A 129 -15.70 -4.13 14.73
CA LYS A 129 -16.28 -5.25 15.52
C LYS A 129 -15.37 -5.69 16.67
N SER A 130 -14.10 -5.30 16.63
CA SER A 130 -13.13 -5.53 17.70
C SER A 130 -13.30 -4.61 18.92
N GLY A 131 -14.05 -3.52 18.77
CA GLY A 131 -14.23 -2.48 19.77
C GLY A 131 -13.28 -1.28 19.63
N VAL A 132 -12.33 -1.31 18.71
CA VAL A 132 -11.53 -0.13 18.32
C VAL A 132 -12.41 0.81 17.52
N SER A 133 -12.38 2.12 17.82
CA SER A 133 -13.28 3.07 17.19
C SER A 133 -13.00 3.24 15.68
N PRO A 134 -14.03 3.56 14.88
CA PRO A 134 -13.86 3.89 13.47
C PRO A 134 -12.89 5.05 13.22
N ASN A 135 -12.78 6.01 14.16
CA ASN A 135 -11.85 7.13 14.03
C ASN A 135 -10.40 6.65 14.12
N SER A 136 -10.05 5.90 15.17
CA SER A 136 -8.70 5.31 15.27
C SER A 136 -8.38 4.46 14.08
N LEU A 137 -9.31 3.62 13.61
CA LEU A 137 -9.07 2.77 12.43
C LEU A 137 -8.83 3.59 11.17
N ARG A 138 -9.57 4.69 11.00
CA ARG A 138 -9.38 5.62 9.88
C ARG A 138 -8.01 6.28 9.92
N ASP A 139 -7.60 6.77 11.09
CA ASP A 139 -6.33 7.46 11.28
C ASP A 139 -5.16 6.49 11.09
N LEU A 140 -5.26 5.27 11.63
CA LEU A 140 -4.27 4.20 11.40
C LEU A 140 -4.13 3.83 9.92
N ILE A 141 -5.25 3.70 9.19
CA ILE A 141 -5.22 3.39 7.73
C ILE A 141 -4.61 4.54 6.93
N ASN A 142 -4.87 5.78 7.34
CA ASN A 142 -4.28 6.96 6.71
C ASN A 142 -2.81 7.15 7.06
N PHE A 143 -2.36 6.57 8.16
CA PHE A 143 -0.98 6.67 8.58
C PHE A 143 -0.06 6.02 7.53
N GLY A 144 0.86 6.77 7.06
CA GLY A 144 1.80 6.39 6.03
C GLY A 144 2.30 7.65 5.34
N GLY A 145 3.60 7.78 5.16
CA GLY A 145 4.20 9.00 4.66
C GLY A 145 4.96 8.78 3.37
N THR A 146 4.85 9.76 2.49
CA THR A 146 5.63 9.87 1.25
C THR A 146 6.77 10.88 1.36
N GLU A 147 7.03 11.43 2.52
CA GLU A 147 8.11 12.40 2.72
C GLU A 147 9.45 11.69 2.67
N GLY A 148 10.19 11.93 1.59
CA GLY A 148 11.55 11.42 1.40
C GLY A 148 11.74 10.29 0.40
N GLY A 149 10.75 9.94 -0.44
CA GLY A 149 10.96 9.11 -1.65
C GLY A 149 11.02 7.59 -1.44
N ARG A 150 10.85 7.09 -0.23
CA ARG A 150 10.64 5.67 0.11
C ARG A 150 9.50 5.59 1.12
N GLY A 151 8.31 5.99 0.68
CA GLY A 151 7.15 6.01 1.54
C GLY A 151 6.57 4.60 1.72
N VAL A 152 6.21 4.29 2.95
CA VAL A 152 5.28 3.21 3.24
C VAL A 152 3.89 3.69 2.83
N GLY A 153 3.18 2.91 2.04
CA GLY A 153 1.85 3.27 1.54
C GLY A 153 0.80 3.31 2.65
N LYS A 154 -0.26 4.08 2.41
CA LYS A 154 -1.42 4.06 3.29
C LYS A 154 -1.95 2.62 3.42
N ALA A 155 -2.45 2.29 4.59
CA ALA A 155 -2.93 0.98 5.02
C ALA A 155 -1.86 -0.11 5.24
N GLU A 156 -0.64 -0.02 4.72
CA GLU A 156 0.38 -1.04 4.94
C GLU A 156 0.68 -1.22 6.45
N ILE A 157 1.00 -0.12 7.13
CA ILE A 157 1.29 -0.13 8.57
C ILE A 157 0.06 -0.58 9.38
N ALA A 158 -1.13 -0.06 9.02
CA ALA A 158 -2.36 -0.44 9.71
C ALA A 158 -2.64 -1.95 9.59
N LEU A 159 -2.45 -2.53 8.41
CA LEU A 159 -2.65 -3.96 8.19
C LEU A 159 -1.62 -4.79 8.98
N ALA A 160 -0.35 -4.36 9.03
CA ALA A 160 0.67 -5.03 9.84
C ALA A 160 0.34 -4.97 11.35
N LEU A 161 -0.17 -3.83 11.83
CA LEU A 161 -0.52 -3.63 13.24
C LEU A 161 -1.81 -4.35 13.65
N LEU A 162 -2.80 -4.35 12.75
CA LEU A 162 -4.16 -4.80 13.05
C LEU A 162 -4.45 -6.26 12.68
N LEU A 163 -3.59 -6.90 11.90
CA LEU A 163 -3.79 -8.29 11.50
C LEU A 163 -2.81 -9.21 12.20
N LYS A 164 -3.34 -10.31 12.70
CA LYS A 164 -2.55 -11.34 13.39
C LYS A 164 -1.50 -11.97 12.47
N ASP A 165 -0.28 -12.06 12.97
CA ASP A 165 0.88 -12.69 12.30
C ASP A 165 1.26 -12.03 10.95
N VAL A 166 0.84 -10.79 10.73
CA VAL A 166 1.26 -9.96 9.60
C VAL A 166 2.39 -9.04 10.03
N LYS A 167 3.39 -8.87 9.18
CA LYS A 167 4.57 -8.04 9.45
C LYS A 167 4.89 -7.15 8.27
N MET A 168 5.39 -5.96 8.56
CA MET A 168 6.01 -5.11 7.55
C MET A 168 7.21 -5.80 6.93
N MET A 169 7.41 -5.58 5.64
CA MET A 169 8.60 -6.04 4.94
C MET A 169 9.49 -4.87 4.59
N THR A 170 10.79 -5.08 4.76
CA THR A 170 11.83 -4.15 4.31
C THR A 170 12.59 -4.81 3.17
N GLY A 171 12.54 -4.24 1.97
CA GLY A 171 13.29 -4.76 0.83
C GLY A 171 12.46 -4.93 -0.44
N ASP A 172 12.90 -5.88 -1.30
CA ASP A 172 12.40 -6.01 -2.67
C ASP A 172 11.24 -7.00 -2.84
N LYS A 173 10.65 -7.51 -1.75
CA LYS A 173 9.61 -8.54 -1.83
C LYS A 173 8.36 -8.13 -1.09
N GLY A 174 7.35 -7.70 -1.83
CA GLY A 174 6.05 -7.35 -1.28
C GLY A 174 6.09 -6.26 -0.19
N ASP A 175 4.95 -5.77 0.22
CA ASP A 175 4.83 -4.74 1.27
C ASP A 175 4.72 -5.37 2.67
N LEU A 176 4.07 -6.56 2.75
CA LEU A 176 3.83 -7.31 3.98
C LEU A 176 4.19 -8.79 3.83
N SER A 177 4.38 -9.47 4.97
CA SER A 177 4.47 -10.93 5.03
C SER A 177 3.45 -11.51 6.01
N TRP A 178 2.95 -12.72 5.69
CA TRP A 178 2.06 -13.51 6.53
C TRP A 178 2.36 -15.00 6.37
N ASN A 179 2.78 -15.66 7.46
CA ASN A 179 3.13 -17.09 7.46
C ASN A 179 4.15 -17.50 6.38
N GLY A 180 5.07 -16.61 6.02
CA GLY A 180 6.08 -16.84 4.99
C GLY A 180 5.63 -16.51 3.56
N ASP A 181 4.37 -16.18 3.35
CA ASP A 181 3.87 -15.65 2.09
C ASP A 181 4.06 -14.12 2.04
N TYR A 182 4.32 -13.57 0.85
CA TYR A 182 4.40 -12.13 0.62
C TYR A 182 3.08 -11.57 0.11
N LEU A 183 2.74 -10.39 0.59
CA LEU A 183 1.51 -9.69 0.26
C LEU A 183 1.85 -8.32 -0.31
N GLU A 184 1.09 -7.89 -1.30
CA GLU A 184 1.19 -6.57 -1.90
C GLU A 184 -0.03 -5.74 -1.51
N VAL A 185 0.20 -4.56 -0.96
CA VAL A 185 -0.87 -3.62 -0.57
C VAL A 185 -0.90 -2.45 -1.53
N LYS A 186 -2.06 -2.10 -2.04
CA LYS A 186 -2.22 -0.93 -2.91
C LYS A 186 -3.44 -0.12 -2.53
N GLY A 187 -3.20 1.18 -2.33
CA GLY A 187 -4.27 2.17 -2.22
C GLY A 187 -4.91 2.49 -3.56
N THR A 188 -5.90 3.36 -3.57
CA THR A 188 -6.70 3.75 -4.75
C THR A 188 -5.87 4.26 -5.93
N SER A 189 -4.77 4.95 -5.68
CA SER A 189 -3.82 5.44 -6.69
C SER A 189 -2.58 4.56 -6.81
N GLY A 190 -2.56 3.43 -6.13
CA GLY A 190 -1.42 2.54 -6.06
C GLY A 190 -1.10 1.94 -7.42
N ARG A 191 0.19 1.79 -7.69
CA ARG A 191 0.71 1.19 -8.90
C ARG A 191 1.45 -0.06 -8.52
N LEU A 192 1.21 -1.16 -9.23
CA LEU A 192 2.13 -2.27 -9.19
C LEU A 192 3.45 -1.76 -9.77
N GLY A 193 4.47 -1.73 -8.94
CA GLY A 193 5.70 -1.00 -9.24
C GLY A 193 6.56 -1.65 -10.29
N LYS A 194 7.65 -1.00 -10.58
CA LYS A 194 8.66 -1.30 -11.57
C LYS A 194 9.26 -2.69 -11.40
N ARG A 195 8.94 -3.60 -12.29
CA ARG A 195 9.76 -4.78 -12.58
C ARG A 195 9.83 -4.95 -14.10
N ASP A 196 9.86 -3.82 -14.78
CA ASP A 196 9.93 -3.68 -16.21
C ASP A 196 11.38 -3.80 -16.69
N GLN A 197 11.52 -4.52 -17.75
CA GLN A 197 12.73 -4.42 -18.54
C GLN A 197 12.53 -3.34 -19.61
N THR A 198 13.54 -2.53 -19.78
CA THR A 198 13.59 -1.58 -20.89
C THR A 198 13.65 -2.34 -22.22
N ILE A 199 12.71 -2.10 -23.11
CA ILE A 199 12.66 -2.73 -24.41
C ILE A 199 13.16 -1.77 -25.46
N SER A 200 14.00 -2.31 -26.35
CA SER A 200 14.50 -1.56 -27.48
C SER A 200 13.39 -1.29 -28.50
N ARG A 201 13.33 -0.09 -29.07
CA ARG A 201 12.52 0.22 -30.26
C ARG A 201 12.83 -0.68 -31.44
N ASN A 202 14.00 -1.35 -31.44
CA ASN A 202 14.41 -2.28 -32.47
C ASN A 202 13.80 -3.68 -32.32
N THR A 203 12.94 -3.92 -31.34
CA THR A 203 12.17 -5.15 -31.23
C THR A 203 11.40 -5.42 -32.52
N PRO A 204 11.46 -6.63 -33.07
CA PRO A 204 10.96 -6.94 -34.43
C PRO A 204 9.48 -6.55 -34.62
N LEU A 205 8.62 -6.76 -33.60
CA LEU A 205 7.22 -6.36 -33.69
C LEU A 205 7.06 -4.84 -33.80
N LEU A 206 7.85 -4.08 -33.04
CA LEU A 206 7.77 -2.62 -33.06
C LEU A 206 8.28 -2.01 -34.37
N LYS A 207 9.14 -2.71 -35.10
CA LYS A 207 9.57 -2.29 -36.45
C LYS A 207 8.46 -2.39 -37.50
N LYS A 208 7.44 -3.20 -37.27
CA LYS A 208 6.30 -3.32 -38.18
C LYS A 208 5.25 -2.18 -37.99
N VAL A 209 5.43 -1.34 -36.98
CA VAL A 209 4.52 -0.24 -36.68
C VAL A 209 5.07 1.02 -37.35
N ASP A 210 4.54 1.40 -38.52
CA ASP A 210 5.05 2.49 -39.37
C ASP A 210 5.07 3.86 -38.69
N GLU A 211 4.16 4.10 -37.74
CA GLU A 211 4.00 5.38 -37.03
C GLU A 211 4.48 5.31 -35.58
N PHE A 212 5.38 4.42 -35.27
CA PHE A 212 5.84 4.24 -33.90
C PHE A 212 6.42 5.51 -33.27
N GLU A 213 6.97 6.41 -34.07
CA GLU A 213 7.53 7.68 -33.63
C GLU A 213 6.47 8.73 -33.28
N ASP A 214 5.30 8.68 -33.92
CA ASP A 214 4.21 9.64 -33.73
C ASP A 214 3.25 9.27 -32.57
N ILE A 215 3.27 8.01 -32.14
CA ILE A 215 2.50 7.60 -30.96
C ILE A 215 3.21 8.15 -29.70
N SER A 216 3.02 9.43 -29.48
CA SER A 216 3.48 10.23 -28.35
C SER A 216 3.83 9.41 -27.10
N ASN A 217 5.07 9.00 -26.99
CA ASN A 217 5.68 8.41 -25.77
C ASN A 217 5.06 7.11 -25.21
N LYS A 218 4.20 6.38 -25.94
CA LYS A 218 3.50 5.21 -25.41
C LYS A 218 3.38 4.09 -26.43
N VAL A 219 3.98 2.94 -26.17
CA VAL A 219 3.71 1.72 -26.93
C VAL A 219 2.52 1.01 -26.31
N ARG A 220 1.53 0.75 -27.12
CA ARG A 220 0.30 0.08 -26.67
C ARG A 220 0.05 -1.15 -27.55
N PRO A 221 0.48 -2.35 -27.09
CA PRO A 221 0.28 -3.59 -27.84
C PRO A 221 -1.18 -3.83 -28.19
N ASP A 222 -2.07 -3.38 -27.32
CA ASP A 222 -3.52 -3.46 -27.50
C ASP A 222 -4.07 -2.60 -28.64
N LEU A 223 -3.30 -1.67 -29.15
CA LEU A 223 -3.67 -0.86 -30.33
C LEU A 223 -3.04 -1.38 -31.60
N PHE A 224 -1.72 -1.59 -31.61
CA PHE A 224 -1.03 -1.89 -32.85
C PHE A 224 -1.11 -3.37 -33.27
N ILE A 225 -1.27 -4.33 -32.37
CA ILE A 225 -1.39 -5.76 -32.73
C ILE A 225 -2.67 -6.00 -33.55
N PRO A 226 -3.87 -5.58 -33.11
CA PRO A 226 -5.07 -5.69 -33.95
C PRO A 226 -4.98 -4.95 -35.28
N ASP A 227 -4.35 -3.77 -35.29
CA ASP A 227 -4.16 -2.99 -36.50
C ASP A 227 -3.28 -3.69 -37.54
N LEU A 228 -2.18 -4.32 -37.10
CA LEU A 228 -1.34 -5.15 -37.98
C LEU A 228 -2.14 -6.33 -38.59
N ILE A 229 -2.98 -6.99 -37.80
CA ILE A 229 -3.85 -8.05 -38.29
C ILE A 229 -4.87 -7.52 -39.31
N GLU A 230 -5.50 -6.38 -39.04
CA GLU A 230 -6.45 -5.73 -39.94
C GLU A 230 -5.80 -5.31 -41.28
N ARG A 231 -4.54 -4.89 -41.25
CA ARG A 231 -3.73 -4.57 -42.46
C ARG A 231 -3.32 -5.81 -43.27
N GLY A 232 -3.62 -7.03 -42.79
CA GLY A 232 -3.36 -8.26 -43.49
C GLY A 232 -1.96 -8.87 -43.26
N GLU A 233 -1.25 -8.44 -42.23
CA GLU A 233 0.01 -9.07 -41.81
C GLU A 233 -0.21 -10.56 -41.44
N ASP A 234 0.81 -11.36 -41.62
CA ASP A 234 0.73 -12.79 -41.31
C ASP A 234 0.43 -13.03 -39.81
N ARG A 235 -0.71 -13.60 -39.53
CA ARG A 235 -1.22 -13.80 -38.18
C ARG A 235 -0.27 -14.66 -37.33
N ALA A 236 0.33 -15.71 -37.90
CA ALA A 236 1.23 -16.58 -37.18
C ALA A 236 2.54 -15.86 -36.82
N GLU A 237 3.01 -15.02 -37.74
CA GLU A 237 4.17 -14.16 -37.49
C GLU A 237 3.87 -13.14 -36.41
N ILE A 238 2.73 -12.43 -36.48
CA ILE A 238 2.34 -11.43 -35.49
C ILE A 238 2.16 -12.06 -34.10
N LEU A 239 1.55 -13.26 -34.01
CA LEU A 239 1.46 -13.98 -32.74
C LEU A 239 2.82 -14.31 -32.16
N LYS A 240 3.74 -14.84 -32.99
CA LYS A 240 5.10 -15.13 -32.55
C LYS A 240 5.81 -13.88 -32.05
N LEU A 241 5.81 -12.80 -32.81
CA LEU A 241 6.45 -11.54 -32.45
C LEU A 241 5.82 -10.88 -31.19
N SER A 242 4.50 -11.06 -31.00
CA SER A 242 3.81 -10.61 -29.79
C SER A 242 4.26 -11.39 -28.55
N LYS A 243 4.47 -12.69 -28.68
CA LYS A 243 5.02 -13.53 -27.59
C LYS A 243 6.46 -13.18 -27.30
N ASP A 244 7.28 -12.94 -28.34
CA ASP A 244 8.67 -12.51 -28.18
C ASP A 244 8.74 -11.17 -27.45
N LEU A 245 7.91 -10.20 -27.81
CA LEU A 245 7.78 -8.94 -27.13
C LEU A 245 7.37 -9.12 -25.66
N ALA A 246 6.35 -9.95 -25.39
CA ALA A 246 5.89 -10.23 -24.04
C ALA A 246 6.95 -10.90 -23.17
N ASN A 247 7.73 -11.83 -23.73
CA ASN A 247 8.86 -12.46 -23.03
C ASN A 247 9.96 -11.45 -22.68
N GLU A 248 10.26 -10.53 -23.60
CA GLU A 248 11.23 -9.47 -23.37
C GLU A 248 10.76 -8.49 -22.28
N MET A 249 9.47 -8.10 -22.34
CA MET A 249 8.86 -7.22 -21.34
C MET A 249 8.75 -7.85 -19.96
N TYR A 250 8.42 -9.14 -19.92
CA TYR A 250 7.98 -9.85 -18.72
C TYR A 250 8.69 -11.18 -18.54
N PRO A 251 10.01 -11.16 -18.28
CA PRO A 251 10.85 -12.38 -18.35
C PRO A 251 10.57 -13.39 -17.23
N LYS A 252 9.78 -13.04 -16.23
CA LYS A 252 9.36 -13.95 -15.16
C LYS A 252 7.95 -14.51 -15.37
N ALA A 253 7.24 -14.05 -16.40
CA ALA A 253 5.93 -14.58 -16.75
C ALA A 253 6.05 -16.00 -17.31
N ASN A 254 5.15 -16.88 -16.87
CA ASN A 254 5.07 -18.27 -17.33
C ASN A 254 3.73 -18.61 -18.01
N ASN A 255 2.85 -17.60 -18.17
CA ASN A 255 1.52 -17.76 -18.74
C ASN A 255 1.39 -17.22 -20.18
N ILE A 256 2.48 -16.74 -20.81
CA ILE A 256 2.45 -16.04 -22.12
C ILE A 256 1.78 -16.91 -23.18
N ASP A 257 2.21 -18.17 -23.33
CA ASP A 257 1.67 -19.07 -24.35
C ASP A 257 0.18 -19.41 -24.14
N ARG A 258 -0.27 -19.41 -22.89
CA ARG A 258 -1.66 -19.67 -22.54
C ARG A 258 -2.57 -18.48 -22.82
N VAL A 259 -2.10 -17.25 -22.62
CA VAL A 259 -2.95 -16.06 -22.74
C VAL A 259 -2.81 -15.31 -24.05
N LEU A 260 -1.66 -15.40 -24.73
CA LEU A 260 -1.48 -14.88 -26.10
C LEU A 260 -1.71 -16.00 -27.10
N THR A 261 -2.93 -16.05 -27.64
CA THR A 261 -3.40 -17.02 -28.64
C THR A 261 -3.90 -16.28 -29.88
N ASN A 262 -4.15 -17.01 -30.94
CA ASN A 262 -4.69 -16.43 -32.16
C ASN A 262 -5.99 -15.66 -31.94
N ASP A 263 -6.84 -16.16 -31.05
CA ASP A 263 -8.18 -15.60 -30.82
C ASP A 263 -8.17 -14.22 -30.19
N VAL A 264 -7.07 -13.81 -29.54
CA VAL A 264 -6.98 -12.50 -28.89
C VAL A 264 -6.49 -11.39 -29.81
N LEU A 265 -5.86 -11.72 -30.95
CA LEU A 265 -5.15 -10.75 -31.79
C LEU A 265 -6.06 -9.74 -32.47
N ASP A 266 -7.33 -10.08 -32.74
CA ASP A 266 -8.27 -9.20 -33.46
C ASP A 266 -8.91 -8.14 -32.57
N SER A 267 -8.77 -8.26 -31.27
CA SER A 267 -9.46 -7.40 -30.33
C SER A 267 -8.49 -6.61 -29.43
N SER A 268 -8.53 -5.30 -29.54
CA SER A 268 -7.79 -4.39 -28.67
C SER A 268 -8.01 -4.72 -27.18
N MET A 269 -9.25 -5.03 -26.79
CA MET A 269 -9.59 -5.40 -25.44
C MET A 269 -9.02 -6.76 -25.05
N ALA A 270 -9.05 -7.74 -25.93
CA ALA A 270 -8.50 -9.08 -25.67
C ALA A 270 -6.97 -9.03 -25.53
N VAL A 271 -6.29 -8.32 -26.43
CA VAL A 271 -4.83 -8.10 -26.35
C VAL A 271 -4.48 -7.38 -25.04
N ARG A 272 -5.24 -6.34 -24.67
CA ARG A 272 -5.04 -5.63 -23.40
C ARG A 272 -5.13 -6.57 -22.21
N LYS A 273 -6.18 -7.35 -22.11
CA LYS A 273 -6.37 -8.35 -21.05
C LYS A 273 -5.22 -9.35 -20.99
N ALA A 274 -4.79 -9.86 -22.16
CA ALA A 274 -3.69 -10.79 -22.25
C ALA A 274 -2.39 -10.20 -21.68
N PHE A 275 -2.01 -8.99 -22.12
CA PHE A 275 -0.80 -8.34 -21.63
C PHE A 275 -0.89 -7.98 -20.13
N GLN A 276 -2.08 -7.63 -19.63
CA GLN A 276 -2.29 -7.39 -18.20
C GLN A 276 -2.13 -8.66 -17.37
N LYS A 277 -2.67 -9.79 -17.84
CA LYS A 277 -2.49 -11.08 -17.18
C LYS A 277 -1.02 -11.51 -17.16
N ILE A 278 -0.31 -11.32 -18.27
CA ILE A 278 1.13 -11.59 -18.35
C ILE A 278 1.89 -10.70 -17.35
N TYR A 279 1.56 -9.43 -17.31
CA TYR A 279 2.18 -8.49 -16.38
C TYR A 279 1.99 -8.88 -14.91
N VAL A 280 0.75 -9.19 -14.51
CA VAL A 280 0.46 -9.61 -13.13
C VAL A 280 1.19 -10.91 -12.80
N ASN A 281 1.20 -11.87 -13.72
CA ASN A 281 1.92 -13.13 -13.54
C ASN A 281 3.45 -12.91 -13.40
N ASN A 282 4.01 -12.02 -14.22
CA ASN A 282 5.42 -11.63 -14.09
C ASN A 282 5.70 -11.00 -12.73
N TYR A 283 4.81 -10.10 -12.26
CA TYR A 283 4.95 -9.44 -10.98
C TYR A 283 4.92 -10.45 -9.83
N VAL A 284 3.92 -11.33 -9.81
CA VAL A 284 3.80 -12.41 -8.83
C VAL A 284 5.07 -13.26 -8.77
N ASN A 285 5.58 -13.68 -9.92
CA ASN A 285 6.77 -14.54 -9.98
C ASN A 285 8.07 -13.79 -9.63
N ALA A 286 8.16 -12.50 -9.96
CA ALA A 286 9.34 -11.68 -9.65
C ALA A 286 9.44 -11.34 -8.16
N GLU A 287 8.31 -10.95 -7.55
CA GLU A 287 8.25 -10.50 -6.16
C GLU A 287 7.94 -11.64 -5.18
N GLY A 288 7.47 -12.79 -5.67
CA GLY A 288 6.99 -13.88 -4.81
C GLY A 288 5.70 -13.55 -4.08
N VAL A 289 4.94 -12.57 -4.59
CA VAL A 289 3.67 -12.14 -3.99
C VAL A 289 2.61 -13.22 -4.17
N LYS A 290 1.91 -13.56 -3.09
CA LYS A 290 0.83 -14.53 -3.11
C LYS A 290 -0.54 -13.88 -3.26
N ASP A 291 -0.76 -12.80 -2.53
CA ASP A 291 -2.04 -12.09 -2.48
C ASP A 291 -1.83 -10.59 -2.61
N PHE A 292 -2.82 -9.96 -3.23
CA PHE A 292 -2.96 -8.51 -3.34
C PHE A 292 -4.07 -8.04 -2.42
N ILE A 293 -3.81 -6.97 -1.68
CA ILE A 293 -4.79 -6.31 -0.83
C ILE A 293 -4.98 -4.89 -1.37
N PHE A 294 -6.14 -4.61 -1.92
CA PHE A 294 -6.50 -3.27 -2.40
C PHE A 294 -7.35 -2.59 -1.32
N VAL A 295 -6.98 -1.37 -0.94
CA VAL A 295 -7.71 -0.58 0.05
C VAL A 295 -8.07 0.76 -0.56
N ASP A 296 -9.36 1.14 -0.55
CA ASP A 296 -9.76 2.49 -0.96
C ASP A 296 -9.42 3.48 0.17
N THR A 297 -8.53 4.40 -0.13
CA THR A 297 -8.09 5.46 0.78
C THR A 297 -8.65 6.84 0.40
N THR A 298 -9.74 6.86 -0.41
CA THR A 298 -10.36 8.07 -0.95
C THR A 298 -11.88 8.10 -0.74
N SER A 299 -12.66 7.86 -1.80
CA SER A 299 -14.11 8.06 -1.85
C SER A 299 -14.94 7.05 -1.05
N SER A 300 -14.53 5.78 -1.08
CA SER A 300 -15.14 4.69 -0.31
C SER A 300 -14.13 4.21 0.74
N PHE A 301 -13.72 5.15 1.58
CA PHE A 301 -12.60 4.97 2.49
C PHE A 301 -12.75 3.71 3.35
N GLY A 302 -11.74 2.85 3.28
CA GLY A 302 -11.72 1.57 3.99
C GLY A 302 -12.31 0.40 3.20
N ASP A 303 -12.97 0.62 2.05
CA ASP A 303 -13.34 -0.51 1.20
C ASP A 303 -12.10 -1.25 0.76
N TYR A 304 -12.15 -2.57 0.83
CA TYR A 304 -11.03 -3.40 0.45
C TYR A 304 -11.41 -4.58 -0.43
N LEU A 305 -10.43 -5.09 -1.15
CA LEU A 305 -10.53 -6.29 -1.98
C LEU A 305 -9.25 -7.11 -1.81
N VAL A 306 -9.39 -8.40 -1.54
CA VAL A 306 -8.26 -9.34 -1.51
C VAL A 306 -8.37 -10.30 -2.68
N LYS A 307 -7.26 -10.47 -3.43
CA LYS A 307 -7.15 -11.38 -4.56
C LYS A 307 -5.82 -12.13 -4.51
N SER A 308 -5.87 -13.44 -4.70
CA SER A 308 -4.65 -14.20 -5.00
C SER A 308 -4.11 -13.84 -6.38
N GLY A 309 -2.85 -14.18 -6.66
CA GLY A 309 -2.27 -13.99 -7.99
C GLY A 309 -3.09 -14.67 -9.09
N GLU A 310 -3.66 -15.84 -8.81
CA GLU A 310 -4.52 -16.56 -9.75
C GLU A 310 -5.89 -15.90 -9.97
N GLU A 311 -6.51 -15.41 -8.89
CA GLU A 311 -7.78 -14.68 -8.97
C GLU A 311 -7.64 -13.35 -9.69
N MET A 312 -6.45 -12.77 -9.74
CA MET A 312 -6.17 -11.54 -10.49
C MET A 312 -6.40 -11.72 -11.98
N GLU A 313 -6.10 -12.87 -12.56
CA GLU A 313 -6.36 -13.12 -13.99
C GLU A 313 -7.87 -13.13 -14.30
N THR A 314 -8.67 -13.75 -13.44
CA THR A 314 -10.15 -13.73 -13.57
C THR A 314 -10.69 -12.30 -13.36
N TYR A 315 -10.15 -11.60 -12.38
CA TYR A 315 -10.53 -10.21 -12.11
C TYR A 315 -10.26 -9.27 -13.29
N ILE A 316 -9.15 -9.49 -14.03
CA ILE A 316 -8.84 -8.76 -15.26
C ILE A 316 -9.91 -8.99 -16.34
N ASP A 317 -10.44 -10.20 -16.45
CA ASP A 317 -11.51 -10.49 -17.41
C ASP A 317 -12.80 -9.75 -17.06
N GLU A 318 -13.12 -9.63 -15.79
CA GLU A 318 -14.33 -8.97 -15.31
C GLU A 318 -14.22 -7.43 -15.38
N LYS A 319 -13.01 -6.87 -15.12
CA LYS A 319 -12.78 -5.42 -14.99
C LYS A 319 -11.55 -4.93 -15.75
N PRO A 320 -11.46 -5.16 -17.07
CA PRO A 320 -10.25 -4.83 -17.85
C PRO A 320 -9.97 -3.33 -17.93
N GLN A 321 -11.00 -2.48 -17.78
CA GLN A 321 -10.86 -1.02 -17.84
C GLN A 321 -10.09 -0.42 -16.65
N THR A 322 -9.95 -1.14 -15.56
CA THR A 322 -9.19 -0.68 -14.40
C THR A 322 -7.68 -0.81 -14.59
N PHE A 323 -7.27 -1.47 -15.66
CA PHE A 323 -5.88 -1.63 -16.03
C PHE A 323 -5.55 -0.69 -17.18
N SER A 324 -4.83 0.37 -16.90
CA SER A 324 -4.31 1.27 -17.94
C SER A 324 -2.81 1.11 -18.08
N GLY A 325 -2.34 0.93 -19.29
CA GLY A 325 -0.93 0.71 -19.54
C GLY A 325 -0.33 1.62 -20.59
N PRO A 326 0.13 2.81 -20.25
CA PRO A 326 0.99 3.54 -21.15
C PRO A 326 2.41 3.00 -21.12
N VAL A 327 2.98 2.85 -22.28
CA VAL A 327 4.32 2.38 -22.50
C VAL A 327 5.14 3.55 -23.04
N SER A 328 6.34 3.76 -22.51
CA SER A 328 7.23 4.83 -22.96
C SER A 328 7.89 4.48 -24.30
N THR A 329 8.10 5.46 -25.17
CA THR A 329 8.83 5.28 -26.43
C THR A 329 10.28 4.89 -26.26
N LYS A 330 10.86 5.11 -25.09
CA LYS A 330 12.25 4.73 -24.77
C LYS A 330 12.36 3.40 -24.05
N SER A 331 11.30 3.04 -23.36
CA SER A 331 11.20 1.79 -22.61
C SER A 331 9.74 1.41 -22.51
N VAL A 332 9.47 0.13 -22.61
CA VAL A 332 8.16 -0.41 -22.37
C VAL A 332 8.05 -0.59 -20.87
N SER A 333 7.32 0.30 -20.22
CA SER A 333 7.06 0.16 -18.79
C SER A 333 5.73 -0.56 -18.58
N PRO A 334 5.66 -1.47 -17.60
CA PRO A 334 4.42 -2.14 -17.29
C PRO A 334 3.34 -1.17 -16.88
N SER A 335 2.14 -1.55 -17.21
CA SER A 335 0.92 -0.85 -16.84
C SER A 335 0.76 -0.77 -15.36
N THR A 336 0.33 0.37 -14.94
CA THR A 336 -0.07 0.58 -13.59
C THR A 336 -1.45 0.01 -13.32
N PHE A 337 -1.53 -0.73 -12.26
CA PHE A 337 -2.78 -1.17 -11.70
C PHE A 337 -3.44 0.04 -11.03
N THR A 338 -4.53 0.54 -11.59
CA THR A 338 -5.30 1.61 -10.99
C THR A 338 -6.72 1.17 -10.70
N ASN A 339 -7.15 1.30 -9.46
CA ASN A 339 -8.55 1.19 -9.03
C ASN A 339 -9.22 -0.16 -9.21
N GLY A 340 -8.65 -1.21 -8.62
CA GLY A 340 -9.34 -2.50 -8.54
C GLY A 340 -10.62 -2.52 -7.73
N ILE A 341 -10.96 -1.45 -7.01
CA ILE A 341 -12.04 -1.48 -6.01
C ILE A 341 -13.35 -0.88 -6.52
N LYS A 342 -13.36 -0.18 -7.65
CA LYS A 342 -14.58 0.44 -8.21
C LYS A 342 -15.53 -0.55 -8.84
#